data_fa2b40f99991ea45275802ea1497f906
#
_entry.id   fa2b40f99991ea45275802ea1497f906
#
_cell.length_a   1.000
_cell.length_b   1.000
_cell.length_c   1.000
_cell.angle_alpha   90.00
_cell.angle_beta   90.00
_cell.angle_gamma   90.00
#
_symmetry.space_group_name_H-M   'P 1'
#
loop_
_entity.id
_entity.type
_entity.pdbx_description
1 polymer ?
#
loop_
_entity_poly.entity_id
_entity_poly.type
_entity_poly.pdbx_seq_one_letter_code
_entity_poly.pdbx_strand_id
1 'polypeptide(L)' 'MASSKTKAPEQTLEEPKYLKRLVDNAVPVRVKLTNNDELDGIIEFYDESFIRITRAGQPNLFVYKHDIKYLHELP' A
#
# COMPACT_ATOMS: atom_id res chain seq x y z
N MET A 1 -24.08 2.07 -14.36
CA MET A 1 -23.66 1.69 -14.03
C MET A 1 -23.33 1.34 -14.04
N ALA A 2 -23.39 1.28 -13.78
CA ALA A 2 -22.82 0.84 -13.42
C ALA A 2 -22.34 0.48 -13.52
N SER A 3 -22.45 0.53 -13.34
CA SER A 3 -21.83 0.10 -13.14
C SER A 3 -21.33 0.00 -13.19
N SER A 4 -21.49 0.23 -13.03
CA SER A 4 -20.86 0.00 -12.77
C SER A 4 -20.48 0.02 -12.58
N LYS A 5 -20.87 0.27 -12.38
CA LYS A 5 -20.41 0.11 -11.93
C LYS A 5 -20.05 -0.18 -11.57
N THR A 6 -20.34 0.13 -11.39
CA THR A 6 -19.93 -0.31 -10.97
C THR A 6 -18.95 -0.83 -10.36
N LYS A 7 -19.08 -1.00 -10.10
CA LYS A 7 -18.06 -1.90 -9.54
C LYS A 7 -16.79 -1.86 -10.35
N ALA A 8 -15.65 -1.68 -9.69
CA ALA A 8 -14.38 -1.64 -10.38
C ALA A 8 -14.07 -3.01 -10.98
N PRO A 9 -13.44 -3.07 -12.14
CA PRO A 9 -12.95 -4.33 -12.68
C PRO A 9 -11.97 -4.96 -11.71
N GLU A 10 -11.93 -6.26 -11.65
CA GLU A 10 -11.03 -6.95 -10.75
C GLU A 10 -9.58 -6.77 -11.13
N GLN A 11 -9.31 -6.53 -12.40
CA GLN A 11 -7.97 -6.46 -12.93
C GLN A 11 -7.72 -5.13 -13.60
N THR A 12 -7.70 -4.07 -12.80
CA THR A 12 -7.36 -2.76 -13.34
C THR A 12 -5.88 -2.59 -13.55
N LEU A 13 -5.09 -3.33 -12.77
CA LEU A 13 -3.62 -3.24 -12.77
C LEU A 13 -3.10 -1.89 -12.29
N GLU A 14 -3.97 -1.05 -11.75
CA GLU A 14 -3.53 0.25 -11.25
C GLU A 14 -2.81 0.13 -9.93
N GLU A 15 -3.30 -0.74 -9.03
CA GLU A 15 -2.63 -0.91 -7.74
C GLU A 15 -1.21 -1.45 -7.91
N PRO A 16 -0.99 -2.56 -8.66
CA PRO A 16 0.38 -3.02 -8.85
C PRO A 16 1.28 -1.99 -9.51
N LYS A 17 0.76 -1.23 -10.47
CA LYS A 17 1.56 -0.20 -11.12
C LYS A 17 1.95 0.89 -10.13
N TYR A 18 1.02 1.30 -9.29
CA TYR A 18 1.28 2.34 -8.30
C TYR A 18 2.31 1.84 -7.28
N LEU A 19 2.12 0.63 -6.76
CA LEU A 19 3.04 0.06 -5.79
C LEU A 19 4.44 -0.10 -6.37
N LYS A 20 4.52 -0.54 -7.64
CA LYS A 20 5.81 -0.66 -8.29
C LYS A 20 6.53 0.68 -8.37
N ARG A 21 5.80 1.75 -8.67
CA ARG A 21 6.40 3.09 -8.71
C ARG A 21 6.93 3.49 -7.34
N LEU A 22 6.17 3.20 -6.29
CA LEU A 22 6.61 3.54 -4.94
C LEU A 22 7.88 2.77 -4.55
N VAL A 23 7.94 1.50 -4.92
CA VAL A 23 9.11 0.67 -4.64
C VAL A 23 10.31 1.16 -5.45
N ASP A 24 10.12 1.33 -6.76
CA ASP A 24 11.23 1.67 -7.64
C ASP A 24 11.84 3.02 -7.29
N ASN A 25 11.04 3.94 -6.79
CA ASN A 25 11.50 5.29 -6.46
C ASN A 25 11.73 5.50 -4.97
N ALA A 26 11.60 4.44 -4.17
CA ALA A 26 11.80 4.49 -2.71
C ALA A 26 11.02 5.63 -2.09
N VAL A 27 9.75 5.75 -2.42
CA VAL A 27 8.91 6.86 -1.98
C VAL A 27 8.46 6.61 -0.55
N PRO A 28 8.73 7.54 0.40
CA PRO A 28 8.21 7.36 1.75
C PRO A 28 6.69 7.49 1.78
N VAL A 29 6.06 6.61 2.52
CA VAL A 29 4.60 6.56 2.60
C VAL A 29 4.15 6.47 4.04
N ARG A 30 2.91 6.87 4.26
CA ARG A 30 2.21 6.64 5.52
C ARG A 30 1.05 5.70 5.26
N VAL A 31 0.97 4.64 6.05
CA VAL A 31 -0.07 3.63 5.93
C VAL A 31 -0.95 3.70 7.18
N LYS A 32 -2.24 3.88 6.98
CA LYS A 32 -3.21 3.86 8.06
C LYS A 32 -3.86 2.50 8.10
N LEU A 33 -3.82 1.85 9.24
CA LEU A 33 -4.39 0.52 9.43
C LEU A 33 -5.83 0.61 9.92
N THR A 34 -6.55 -0.49 9.76
CA THR A 34 -7.95 -0.54 10.17
C THR A 34 -8.14 -0.33 11.67
N ASN A 35 -7.12 -0.62 12.47
CA ASN A 35 -7.16 -0.36 13.90
C ASN A 35 -6.73 1.06 14.26
N ASN A 36 -6.57 1.91 13.26
CA ASN A 36 -6.18 3.32 13.37
C ASN A 36 -4.71 3.56 13.69
N ASP A 37 -3.88 2.55 13.73
CA ASP A 37 -2.44 2.74 13.81
C ASP A 37 -1.91 3.31 12.50
N GLU A 38 -0.86 4.10 12.59
CA GLU A 38 -0.18 4.65 11.42
C GLU A 38 1.25 4.17 11.38
N LEU A 39 1.71 3.84 10.17
CA LEU A 39 3.07 3.37 9.93
C LEU A 39 3.69 4.23 8.84
N ASP A 40 4.90 4.71 9.08
CA ASP A 40 5.65 5.46 8.08
C ASP A 40 6.83 4.61 7.64
N GLY A 41 7.08 4.57 6.35
CA GLY A 41 8.22 3.83 5.83
C GLY A 41 8.23 3.79 4.33
N ILE A 42 9.05 2.89 3.81
CA ILE A 42 9.21 2.71 2.36
C ILE A 42 8.83 1.28 2.04
N ILE A 43 8.02 1.10 1.01
CA ILE A 43 7.63 -0.24 0.59
C ILE A 43 8.82 -0.88 -0.09
N GLU A 44 9.27 -2.00 0.49
CA GLU A 44 10.42 -2.73 -0.02
C GLU A 44 10.01 -3.67 -1.15
N PHE A 45 8.92 -4.39 -0.92
CA PHE A 45 8.30 -5.23 -1.95
C PHE A 45 6.87 -5.54 -1.54
N TYR A 46 6.13 -6.16 -2.44
CA TYR A 46 4.71 -6.43 -2.21
C TYR A 46 4.28 -7.64 -3.05
N ASP A 47 3.12 -8.19 -2.69
CA ASP A 47 2.46 -9.17 -3.52
C ASP A 47 0.94 -8.95 -3.45
N GLU A 48 0.16 -9.97 -3.81
CA GLU A 48 -1.29 -9.83 -3.84
C GLU A 48 -1.90 -9.55 -2.47
N SER A 49 -1.28 -10.06 -1.42
CA SER A 49 -1.89 -10.07 -0.10
C SER A 49 -1.26 -9.10 0.88
N PHE A 50 -0.01 -8.72 0.69
CA PHE A 50 0.67 -7.89 1.68
C PHE A 50 1.73 -7.01 1.05
N ILE A 51 2.21 -6.06 1.87
CA ILE A 51 3.36 -5.24 1.54
C ILE A 51 4.40 -5.38 2.65
N ARG A 52 5.67 -5.31 2.27
CA ARG A 52 6.79 -5.27 3.21
C ARG A 52 7.26 -3.84 3.33
N ILE A 53 7.24 -3.31 4.56
CA ILE A 53 7.62 -1.92 4.81
C ILE A 53 8.92 -1.88 5.58
N THR A 54 9.88 -1.13 5.08
CA THR A 54 11.15 -0.84 5.74
C THR A 54 10.99 0.46 6.51
N ARG A 55 11.33 0.43 7.79
CA ARG A 55 11.19 1.58 8.68
C ARG A 55 12.53 1.94 9.29
N ALA A 56 12.81 3.25 9.36
CA ALA A 56 14.07 3.71 9.94
C ALA A 56 14.06 3.46 11.45
N GLY A 57 15.09 2.75 11.94
CA GLY A 57 15.25 2.54 13.36
C GLY A 57 14.26 1.61 14.01
N GLN A 58 13.47 0.90 13.23
CA GLN A 58 12.46 -0.01 13.75
C GLN A 58 12.42 -1.27 12.89
N PRO A 59 11.88 -2.37 13.41
CA PRO A 59 11.79 -3.59 12.62
C PRO A 59 10.95 -3.38 11.36
N ASN A 60 11.33 -4.05 10.29
CA ASN A 60 10.52 -4.09 9.08
C ASN A 60 9.24 -4.87 9.36
N LEU A 61 8.18 -4.49 8.65
CA LEU A 61 6.87 -5.10 8.88
C LEU A 61 6.32 -5.69 7.60
N PHE A 62 5.64 -6.83 7.73
CA PHE A 62 4.72 -7.32 6.72
C PHE A 62 3.34 -6.84 7.13
N VAL A 63 2.66 -6.14 6.23
CA VAL A 63 1.34 -5.60 6.50
C VAL A 63 0.38 -6.20 5.47
N TYR A 64 -0.66 -6.85 5.93
CA TYR A 64 -1.66 -7.40 5.03
C TYR A 64 -2.48 -6.27 4.42
N LYS A 65 -2.68 -6.36 3.11
CA LYS A 65 -3.40 -5.30 2.40
C LYS A 65 -4.80 -5.09 2.94
N HIS A 66 -5.48 -6.17 3.36
CA HIS A 66 -6.84 -6.02 3.88
C HIS A 66 -6.90 -5.29 5.22
N ASP A 67 -5.77 -5.11 5.88
CA ASP A 67 -5.71 -4.34 7.13
C ASP A 67 -5.38 -2.87 6.89
N ILE A 68 -5.22 -2.47 5.65
CA ILE A 68 -4.88 -1.10 5.31
C ILE A 68 -6.16 -0.32 5.02
N LYS A 69 -6.38 0.75 5.79
CA LYS A 69 -7.49 1.65 5.53
C LYS A 69 -7.17 2.57 4.36
N TYR A 70 -5.97 3.13 4.36
CA TYR A 70 -5.47 3.92 3.23
C TYR A 70 -3.96 4.09 3.36
N LEU A 71 -3.38 4.51 2.27
CA LEU A 71 -1.94 4.77 2.17
C LEU A 71 -1.77 6.05 1.39
N HIS A 72 -0.83 6.91 1.82
CA HIS A 72 -0.51 8.08 1.02
C HIS A 72 0.98 8.38 1.09
N GLU A 73 1.46 9.09 0.07
CA GLU A 73 2.86 9.45 -0.01
C GLU A 73 3.13 10.60 0.94
N LEU A 74 4.30 10.56 1.56
CA LEU A 74 4.73 11.63 2.45
C LEU A 74 5.44 12.70 1.61
N PRO A 75 5.33 13.98 2.02
CA PRO A 75 6.01 15.06 1.30
C PRO A 75 7.53 14.99 1.40
#